data_ead505b5e6bc539ed1ffcc63c2af5e5a
#
_entry.id   ead505b5e6bc539ed1ffcc63c2af5e5a
#
_cell.length_a   1.000
_cell.length_b   1.000
_cell.length_c   1.000
_cell.angle_alpha   90.00
_cell.angle_beta   90.00
_cell.angle_gamma   90.00
#
_symmetry.space_group_name_H-M   'P 1'
#
loop_
_entity.id
_entity.type
_entity.pdbx_description
1 polymer ?
#
loop_
_entity_poly.entity_id
_entity_poly.type
_entity_poly.pdbx_seq_one_letter_code
_entity_poly.pdbx_strand_id
1 'polypeptide(L)'
;LSPAQYWEYSDKLAYYLQERLQDNRQPIVVYGHKHPMMLVYFLACVKSGRAFCPVDVNTPIDRVQDIIATVQSPVVLTSEVIELETPLLDVSAAKEILHTTTQSIDPKYYVKDEDIFYIIFTSGSTGKPKGVSITYENLNNFLKWYTGYYTEKGPQVFLGHPPFSFDLSVMSLWPSLYM
;
A
#
# COMPACT_ATOMS: atom_id res chain seq x y z
N LEU A 1 -9.78 11.94 -6.29
CA LEU A 1 -9.58 12.33 -4.89
C LEU A 1 -8.57 13.46 -4.81
N SER A 2 -8.83 14.46 -3.96
CA SER A 2 -7.85 15.51 -3.63
C SER A 2 -6.82 15.00 -2.61
N PRO A 3 -5.65 15.68 -2.43
CA PRO A 3 -4.70 15.33 -1.38
C PRO A 3 -5.32 15.26 0.02
N ALA A 4 -6.21 16.20 0.36
CA ALA A 4 -6.93 16.20 1.63
C ALA A 4 -7.82 14.96 1.80
N GLN A 5 -8.51 14.54 0.73
CA GLN A 5 -9.33 13.32 0.75
C GLN A 5 -8.49 12.05 0.90
N TYR A 6 -7.31 11.96 0.26
CA TYR A 6 -6.40 10.84 0.46
C TYR A 6 -5.95 10.73 1.91
N TRP A 7 -5.65 11.89 2.52
CA TRP A 7 -5.24 11.94 3.93
C TRP A 7 -6.36 11.50 4.87
N GLU A 8 -7.53 12.13 4.75
CA GLU A 8 -8.71 11.82 5.59
C GLU A 8 -9.14 10.36 5.45
N TYR A 9 -9.27 9.87 4.21
CA TYR A 9 -9.73 8.51 3.96
C TYR A 9 -8.75 7.47 4.47
N SER A 10 -7.46 7.70 4.27
CA SER A 10 -6.46 6.79 4.79
C SER A 10 -6.39 6.78 6.32
N ASP A 11 -6.65 7.90 6.99
CA ASP A 11 -6.72 7.95 8.46
C ASP A 11 -7.90 7.14 9.00
N LYS A 12 -9.08 7.33 8.46
CA LYS A 12 -10.28 6.60 8.87
C LYS A 12 -10.14 5.09 8.64
N LEU A 13 -9.63 4.73 7.46
CA LEU A 13 -9.41 3.32 7.14
C LEU A 13 -8.30 2.69 7.98
N ALA A 14 -7.23 3.43 8.28
CA ALA A 14 -6.17 2.99 9.19
C ALA A 14 -6.70 2.76 10.60
N TYR A 15 -7.56 3.64 11.09
CA TYR A 15 -8.25 3.45 12.37
C TYR A 15 -9.06 2.14 12.37
N TYR A 16 -9.87 1.93 11.35
CA TYR A 16 -10.64 0.69 11.20
C TYR A 16 -9.74 -0.56 11.18
N LEU A 17 -8.64 -0.54 10.40
CA LEU A 17 -7.70 -1.66 10.33
C LEU A 17 -7.04 -1.92 11.69
N GLN A 18 -6.69 -0.86 12.44
CA GLN A 18 -6.09 -1.00 13.76
C GLN A 18 -7.08 -1.62 14.77
N GLU A 19 -8.32 -1.16 14.79
CA GLU A 19 -9.36 -1.73 15.66
C GLU A 19 -9.67 -3.21 15.32
N ARG A 20 -9.70 -3.53 14.03
CA ARG A 20 -10.04 -4.87 13.55
C ARG A 20 -8.93 -5.88 13.74
N LEU A 21 -7.68 -5.48 13.51
CA LEU A 21 -6.52 -6.36 13.47
C LEU A 21 -5.67 -6.29 14.76
N GLN A 22 -5.84 -5.25 15.55
CA GLN A 22 -5.16 -5.04 16.84
C GLN A 22 -3.64 -5.27 16.76
N ASP A 23 -3.12 -6.27 17.46
CA ASP A 23 -1.68 -6.58 17.50
C ASP A 23 -1.17 -7.39 16.30
N ASN A 24 -2.05 -7.81 15.39
CA ASN A 24 -1.63 -8.46 14.15
C ASN A 24 -0.97 -7.42 13.24
N ARG A 25 0.35 -7.50 13.10
CA ARG A 25 1.19 -6.60 12.29
C ARG A 25 1.61 -7.19 10.95
N GLN A 26 1.02 -8.30 10.54
CA GLN A 26 1.31 -8.92 9.25
C GLN A 26 1.03 -7.95 8.10
N PRO A 27 1.83 -8.01 7.02
CA PRO A 27 1.61 -7.20 5.83
C PRO A 27 0.21 -7.45 5.23
N ILE A 28 -0.34 -6.41 4.62
CA ILE A 28 -1.66 -6.49 3.99
C ILE A 28 -1.50 -6.49 2.47
N VAL A 29 -2.05 -7.49 1.80
CA VAL A 29 -2.11 -7.53 0.34
C VAL A 29 -3.12 -6.51 -0.17
N VAL A 30 -2.70 -5.71 -1.16
CA VAL A 30 -3.56 -4.73 -1.85
C VAL A 30 -3.64 -5.12 -3.32
N TYR A 31 -4.81 -5.63 -3.71
CA TYR A 31 -5.05 -6.14 -5.06
C TYR A 31 -5.80 -5.11 -5.92
N GLY A 32 -5.31 -4.86 -7.14
CA GLY A 32 -5.96 -3.95 -8.06
C GLY A 32 -5.03 -3.38 -9.13
N HIS A 33 -5.58 -2.51 -10.00
CA HIS A 33 -4.82 -1.85 -11.04
C HIS A 33 -5.08 -0.34 -11.06
N LYS A 34 -4.17 0.44 -10.49
CA LYS A 34 -4.15 1.94 -10.53
C LYS A 34 -5.46 2.65 -10.15
N HIS A 35 -6.35 1.98 -9.44
CA HIS A 35 -7.54 2.62 -8.91
C HIS A 35 -7.16 3.62 -7.80
N PRO A 36 -7.79 4.82 -7.71
CA PRO A 36 -7.47 5.81 -6.68
C PRO A 36 -7.53 5.28 -5.25
N MET A 37 -8.42 4.34 -4.96
CA MET A 37 -8.52 3.71 -3.64
C MET A 37 -7.28 2.88 -3.26
N MET A 38 -6.48 2.42 -4.22
CA MET A 38 -5.24 1.71 -3.88
C MET A 38 -4.27 2.59 -3.09
N LEU A 39 -4.17 3.89 -3.43
CA LEU A 39 -3.37 4.83 -2.65
C LEU A 39 -3.91 5.03 -1.23
N VAL A 40 -5.24 5.10 -1.09
CA VAL A 40 -5.88 5.13 0.23
C VAL A 40 -5.52 3.88 1.02
N TYR A 41 -5.56 2.70 0.40
CA TYR A 41 -5.21 1.42 1.00
C TYR A 41 -3.74 1.37 1.43
N PHE A 42 -2.80 1.80 0.56
CA PHE A 42 -1.37 1.84 0.90
C PHE A 42 -1.11 2.72 2.12
N LEU A 43 -1.66 3.94 2.10
CA LEU A 43 -1.51 4.87 3.22
C LEU A 43 -2.20 4.34 4.49
N ALA A 44 -3.36 3.71 4.38
CA ALA A 44 -4.05 3.12 5.53
C ALA A 44 -3.25 1.98 6.16
N CYS A 45 -2.63 1.12 5.36
CA CYS A 45 -1.74 0.07 5.86
C CYS A 45 -0.60 0.67 6.68
N VAL A 46 0.18 1.59 6.11
CA VAL A 46 1.37 2.15 6.80
C VAL A 46 0.99 3.00 7.99
N LYS A 47 -0.12 3.73 7.94
CA LYS A 47 -0.64 4.48 9.08
C LYS A 47 -1.13 3.56 10.22
N SER A 48 -1.59 2.36 9.92
CA SER A 48 -1.96 1.34 10.92
C SER A 48 -0.79 0.45 11.36
N GLY A 49 0.46 0.80 10.98
CA GLY A 49 1.67 0.10 11.37
C GLY A 49 1.89 -1.23 10.63
N ARG A 50 1.40 -1.35 9.39
CA ARG A 50 1.50 -2.57 8.58
C ARG A 50 2.09 -2.25 7.21
N ALA A 51 2.99 -3.10 6.74
CA ALA A 51 3.46 -3.02 5.36
C ALA A 51 2.31 -3.32 4.39
N PHE A 52 2.29 -2.70 3.22
CA PHE A 52 1.41 -3.13 2.14
C PHE A 52 2.18 -3.95 1.11
N CYS A 53 1.46 -4.86 0.45
CA CYS A 53 1.99 -5.69 -0.62
C CYS A 53 1.11 -5.51 -1.87
N PRO A 54 1.52 -4.69 -2.85
CA PRO A 54 0.72 -4.42 -4.04
C PRO A 54 0.76 -5.62 -4.99
N VAL A 55 -0.41 -6.04 -5.47
CA VAL A 55 -0.58 -7.13 -6.44
C VAL A 55 -1.47 -6.66 -7.57
N ASP A 56 -0.98 -6.79 -8.81
CA ASP A 56 -1.71 -6.36 -10.00
C ASP A 56 -2.73 -7.42 -10.47
N VAL A 57 -3.80 -6.97 -11.10
CA VAL A 57 -4.89 -7.82 -11.64
C VAL A 57 -4.43 -8.85 -12.67
N ASN A 58 -3.30 -8.60 -13.33
CA ASN A 58 -2.72 -9.54 -14.27
C ASN A 58 -1.93 -10.68 -13.61
N THR A 59 -1.83 -10.68 -12.28
CA THR A 59 -1.17 -11.74 -11.52
C THR A 59 -2.05 -12.99 -11.51
N PRO A 60 -1.56 -14.18 -11.92
CA PRO A 60 -2.33 -15.41 -11.84
C PRO A 60 -2.83 -15.68 -10.42
N ILE A 61 -4.05 -16.24 -10.30
CA ILE A 61 -4.71 -16.43 -9.00
C ILE A 61 -3.88 -17.28 -8.03
N ASP A 62 -3.26 -18.37 -8.51
CA ASP A 62 -2.41 -19.21 -7.67
C ASP A 62 -1.24 -18.40 -7.07
N ARG A 63 -0.66 -17.49 -7.87
CA ARG A 63 0.41 -16.62 -7.41
C ARG A 63 -0.09 -15.58 -6.40
N VAL A 64 -1.31 -15.06 -6.57
CA VAL A 64 -1.93 -14.17 -5.57
C VAL A 64 -2.09 -14.92 -4.24
N GLN A 65 -2.57 -16.17 -4.26
CA GLN A 65 -2.71 -17.02 -3.08
C GLN A 65 -1.37 -17.32 -2.41
N ASP A 66 -0.32 -17.64 -3.20
CA ASP A 66 1.04 -17.84 -2.70
C ASP A 66 1.61 -16.59 -2.00
N ILE A 67 1.35 -15.41 -2.56
CA ILE A 67 1.76 -14.13 -1.96
C ILE A 67 1.04 -13.92 -0.63
N ILE A 68 -0.28 -14.09 -0.59
CA ILE A 68 -1.10 -13.98 0.62
C ILE A 68 -0.58 -14.91 1.71
N ALA A 69 -0.34 -16.18 1.37
CA ALA A 69 0.17 -17.18 2.30
C ALA A 69 1.59 -16.82 2.80
N THR A 70 2.45 -16.33 1.91
CA THR A 70 3.84 -15.96 2.26
C THR A 70 3.89 -14.81 3.26
N VAL A 71 3.08 -13.76 3.07
CA VAL A 71 3.03 -12.61 3.99
C VAL A 71 2.04 -12.81 5.13
N GLN A 72 1.27 -13.89 5.12
CA GLN A 72 0.21 -14.19 6.10
C GLN A 72 -0.80 -13.04 6.21
N SER A 73 -1.22 -12.50 5.06
CA SER A 73 -2.11 -11.35 5.02
C SER A 73 -3.44 -11.64 5.72
N PRO A 74 -3.82 -10.88 6.76
CA PRO A 74 -5.06 -11.13 7.51
C PRO A 74 -6.32 -10.72 6.74
N VAL A 75 -6.16 -9.86 5.75
CA VAL A 75 -7.21 -9.32 4.87
C VAL A 75 -6.60 -8.90 3.55
N VAL A 76 -7.34 -8.95 2.47
CA VAL A 76 -6.96 -8.37 1.18
C VAL A 76 -7.81 -7.12 0.93
N LEU A 77 -7.15 -5.97 0.75
CA LEU A 77 -7.82 -4.75 0.31
C LEU A 77 -7.87 -4.77 -1.21
N THR A 78 -9.05 -4.65 -1.80
CA THR A 78 -9.19 -4.79 -3.25
C THR A 78 -9.96 -3.65 -3.89
N SER A 79 -9.50 -3.22 -5.07
CA SER A 79 -10.23 -2.30 -5.94
C SER A 79 -10.92 -3.00 -7.11
N GLU A 80 -10.73 -4.30 -7.24
CA GLU A 80 -11.26 -5.13 -8.33
C GLU A 80 -11.92 -6.39 -7.79
N VAL A 81 -12.74 -7.03 -8.61
CA VAL A 81 -13.41 -8.27 -8.23
C VAL A 81 -12.40 -9.42 -8.22
N ILE A 82 -12.33 -10.12 -7.10
CA ILE A 82 -11.53 -11.34 -6.94
C ILE A 82 -12.22 -12.26 -5.93
N GLU A 83 -12.10 -13.58 -6.12
CA GLU A 83 -12.61 -14.59 -5.19
C GLU A 83 -11.45 -15.25 -4.46
N LEU A 84 -11.41 -15.11 -3.15
CA LEU A 84 -10.37 -15.64 -2.26
C LEU A 84 -11.00 -16.18 -0.97
N GLU A 85 -10.35 -17.15 -0.33
CA GLU A 85 -10.73 -17.61 1.00
C GLU A 85 -10.39 -16.58 2.10
N THR A 86 -9.33 -15.79 1.87
CA THR A 86 -8.93 -14.70 2.77
C THR A 86 -9.99 -13.60 2.77
N PRO A 87 -10.34 -13.04 3.93
CA PRO A 87 -11.30 -11.94 4.01
C PRO A 87 -10.96 -10.78 3.07
N LEU A 88 -11.96 -10.26 2.37
CA LEU A 88 -11.83 -9.14 1.44
C LEU A 88 -12.41 -7.87 2.02
N LEU A 89 -11.79 -6.74 1.72
CA LEU A 89 -12.32 -5.41 1.92
C LEU A 89 -12.27 -4.68 0.58
N ASP A 90 -13.39 -4.66 -0.10
CA ASP A 90 -13.54 -4.02 -1.42
C ASP A 90 -13.84 -2.51 -1.31
N VAL A 91 -13.95 -1.84 -2.47
CA VAL A 91 -14.21 -0.40 -2.52
C VAL A 91 -15.57 -0.05 -1.92
N SER A 92 -16.57 -0.91 -2.02
CA SER A 92 -17.92 -0.65 -1.46
C SER A 92 -17.87 -0.68 0.07
N ALA A 93 -17.29 -1.73 0.64
CA ALA A 93 -17.09 -1.86 2.08
C ALA A 93 -16.19 -0.73 2.63
N ALA A 94 -15.13 -0.38 1.90
CA ALA A 94 -14.27 0.74 2.28
C ALA A 94 -15.05 2.06 2.33
N LYS A 95 -15.89 2.37 1.33
CA LYS A 95 -16.73 3.57 1.34
C LYS A 95 -17.70 3.60 2.51
N GLU A 96 -18.30 2.48 2.88
CA GLU A 96 -19.17 2.38 4.06
C GLU A 96 -18.40 2.72 5.34
N ILE A 97 -17.19 2.16 5.50
CA ILE A 97 -16.31 2.46 6.62
C ILE A 97 -15.98 3.96 6.66
N LEU A 98 -15.66 4.58 5.51
CA LEU A 98 -15.34 6.01 5.43
C LEU A 98 -16.53 6.90 5.82
N HIS A 99 -17.77 6.47 5.56
CA HIS A 99 -18.98 7.18 5.97
C HIS A 99 -19.30 7.02 7.45
N THR A 100 -19.04 5.84 8.03
CA THR A 100 -19.40 5.53 9.42
C THR A 100 -18.31 5.87 10.43
N THR A 101 -17.03 5.88 9.99
CA THR A 101 -15.88 6.17 10.87
C THR A 101 -15.67 7.68 11.01
N THR A 102 -15.73 8.17 12.23
CA THR A 102 -15.45 9.57 12.59
C THR A 102 -14.07 9.77 13.20
N GLN A 103 -13.43 8.70 13.65
CA GLN A 103 -12.13 8.70 14.31
C GLN A 103 -10.99 8.68 13.27
N SER A 104 -9.86 9.27 13.66
CA SER A 104 -8.59 9.18 12.95
C SER A 104 -7.62 8.30 13.72
N ILE A 105 -6.69 7.68 12.99
CA ILE A 105 -5.63 6.87 13.60
C ILE A 105 -4.65 7.74 14.39
N ASP A 106 -4.19 7.26 15.54
CA ASP A 106 -3.11 7.89 16.30
C ASP A 106 -1.77 7.69 15.56
N PRO A 107 -1.01 8.76 15.28
CA PRO A 107 0.30 8.67 14.61
C PRO A 107 1.33 7.76 15.28
N LYS A 108 1.15 7.41 16.55
CA LYS A 108 2.02 6.44 17.24
C LYS A 108 2.04 5.06 16.57
N TYR A 109 0.99 4.72 15.80
CA TYR A 109 0.88 3.44 15.08
C TYR A 109 1.59 3.44 13.73
N TYR A 110 1.97 4.61 13.18
CA TYR A 110 2.57 4.70 11.86
C TYR A 110 3.84 3.87 11.74
N VAL A 111 4.02 3.27 10.58
CA VAL A 111 5.30 2.67 10.15
C VAL A 111 6.40 3.73 10.20
N LYS A 112 7.54 3.41 10.80
CA LYS A 112 8.67 4.32 11.01
C LYS A 112 9.99 3.57 11.03
N ASP A 113 11.07 4.29 10.83
CA ASP A 113 12.44 3.80 10.96
C ASP A 113 12.69 2.51 10.16
N GLU A 114 13.02 1.41 10.82
CA GLU A 114 13.30 0.11 10.22
C GLU A 114 12.04 -0.73 9.94
N ASP A 115 10.84 -0.25 10.28
CA ASP A 115 9.61 -0.95 9.95
C ASP A 115 9.48 -1.13 8.44
N ILE A 116 9.00 -2.29 8.01
CA ILE A 116 8.74 -2.54 6.59
C ILE A 116 7.59 -1.65 6.12
N PHE A 117 7.86 -0.86 5.08
CA PHE A 117 6.87 0.04 4.49
C PHE A 117 6.07 -0.66 3.39
N TYR A 118 6.75 -1.38 2.49
CA TYR A 118 6.10 -2.21 1.47
C TYR A 118 6.93 -3.45 1.11
N ILE A 119 6.26 -4.42 0.47
CA ILE A 119 6.89 -5.62 -0.07
C ILE A 119 6.47 -5.77 -1.53
N ILE A 120 7.45 -5.79 -2.45
CA ILE A 120 7.21 -6.10 -3.86
C ILE A 120 7.69 -7.50 -4.17
N PHE A 121 6.85 -8.30 -4.82
CA PHE A 121 7.18 -9.67 -5.19
C PHE A 121 7.75 -9.74 -6.61
N THR A 122 8.88 -10.44 -6.72
CA THR A 122 9.56 -10.72 -7.98
C THR A 122 9.42 -12.20 -8.35
N SER A 123 9.65 -12.54 -9.64
CA SER A 123 9.76 -13.92 -10.08
C SER A 123 11.04 -14.54 -9.51
N GLY A 124 10.91 -15.43 -8.53
CA GLY A 124 12.06 -16.18 -7.99
C GLY A 124 12.57 -17.21 -9.00
N SER A 125 13.88 -17.46 -9.00
CA SER A 125 14.52 -18.52 -9.83
C SER A 125 14.00 -19.94 -9.53
N THR A 126 13.37 -20.14 -8.38
CA THR A 126 12.79 -21.40 -7.90
C THR A 126 11.31 -21.56 -8.25
N GLY A 127 10.72 -20.63 -9.03
CA GLY A 127 9.30 -20.61 -9.37
C GLY A 127 8.38 -20.06 -8.27
N LYS A 128 8.82 -19.97 -7.03
CA LYS A 128 8.04 -19.34 -5.95
C LYS A 128 8.26 -17.82 -5.91
N PRO A 129 7.20 -17.03 -5.62
CA PRO A 129 7.33 -15.59 -5.47
C PRO A 129 8.33 -15.24 -4.34
N LYS A 130 9.23 -14.30 -4.62
CA LYS A 130 10.17 -13.76 -3.61
C LYS A 130 9.81 -12.33 -3.29
N GLY A 131 9.47 -12.06 -2.04
CA GLY A 131 9.18 -10.72 -1.52
C GLY A 131 10.46 -9.94 -1.22
N VAL A 132 10.57 -8.73 -1.76
CA VAL A 132 11.61 -7.76 -1.43
C VAL A 132 11.00 -6.73 -0.49
N SER A 133 11.47 -6.71 0.74
CA SER A 133 11.00 -5.79 1.78
C SER A 133 11.76 -4.47 1.71
N ILE A 134 11.04 -3.37 1.69
CA ILE A 134 11.59 -2.01 1.75
C ILE A 134 11.11 -1.35 3.03
N THR A 135 12.07 -0.88 3.85
CA THR A 135 11.75 -0.18 5.09
C THR A 135 11.37 1.29 4.83
N TYR A 136 10.74 1.91 5.83
CA TYR A 136 10.46 3.35 5.78
C TYR A 136 11.76 4.16 5.61
N GLU A 137 12.84 3.78 6.28
CA GLU A 137 14.14 4.44 6.15
C GLU A 137 14.71 4.31 4.73
N ASN A 138 14.63 3.12 4.11
CA ASN A 138 15.07 2.93 2.72
C ASN A 138 14.32 3.87 1.77
N LEU A 139 12.99 3.92 1.90
CA LEU A 139 12.15 4.82 1.08
C LEU A 139 12.50 6.29 1.32
N ASN A 140 12.67 6.70 2.58
CA ASN A 140 12.99 8.08 2.93
C ASN A 140 14.35 8.53 2.38
N ASN A 141 15.36 7.65 2.45
CA ASN A 141 16.68 7.91 1.86
C ASN A 141 16.60 8.03 0.33
N PHE A 142 15.84 7.15 -0.32
CA PHE A 142 15.57 7.24 -1.75
C PHE A 142 14.89 8.57 -2.11
N LEU A 143 13.84 8.97 -1.38
CA LEU A 143 13.09 10.21 -1.64
C LEU A 143 13.99 11.44 -1.48
N LYS A 144 14.78 11.52 -0.44
CA LYS A 144 15.74 12.63 -0.23
C LYS A 144 16.71 12.76 -1.39
N TRP A 145 17.28 11.63 -1.85
CA TRP A 145 18.18 11.61 -2.99
C TRP A 145 17.47 12.01 -4.28
N TYR A 146 16.33 11.35 -4.58
CA TYR A 146 15.60 11.54 -5.83
C TYR A 146 15.06 12.97 -5.98
N THR A 147 14.41 13.50 -4.95
CA THR A 147 13.82 14.85 -5.00
C THR A 147 14.87 15.94 -5.03
N GLY A 148 16.07 15.71 -4.50
CA GLY A 148 17.19 16.62 -4.61
C GLY A 148 17.55 17.01 -6.05
N TYR A 149 17.28 16.13 -7.03
CA TYR A 149 17.47 16.44 -8.46
C TYR A 149 16.42 17.41 -9.04
N TYR A 150 15.27 17.56 -8.40
CA TYR A 150 14.12 18.27 -8.94
C TYR A 150 13.78 19.57 -8.21
N THR A 151 14.32 19.78 -7.01
CA THR A 151 14.00 20.95 -6.16
C THR A 151 14.22 22.30 -6.84
N GLU A 152 15.18 22.39 -7.75
CA GLU A 152 15.49 23.62 -8.49
C GLU A 152 14.66 23.81 -9.78
N LYS A 153 13.86 22.80 -10.18
CA LYS A 153 13.15 22.76 -11.46
C LYS A 153 11.68 23.21 -11.38
N GLY A 154 11.20 23.63 -10.21
CA GLY A 154 9.80 23.99 -9.98
C GLY A 154 8.85 22.78 -9.96
N PRO A 155 7.53 22.99 -10.10
CA PRO A 155 6.52 21.93 -10.05
C PRO A 155 6.78 20.82 -11.08
N GLN A 156 6.68 19.57 -10.66
CA GLN A 156 6.94 18.41 -11.51
C GLN A 156 5.64 17.64 -11.81
N VAL A 157 5.58 17.05 -13.00
CA VAL A 157 4.52 16.13 -13.41
C VAL A 157 5.14 14.74 -13.57
N PHE A 158 4.63 13.78 -12.79
CA PHE A 158 5.12 12.40 -12.81
C PHE A 158 4.23 11.51 -13.67
N LEU A 159 4.82 10.74 -14.58
CA LEU A 159 4.12 9.75 -15.37
C LEU A 159 4.10 8.41 -14.63
N GLY A 160 2.95 8.03 -14.09
CA GLY A 160 2.73 6.76 -13.38
C GLY A 160 2.43 5.60 -14.35
N HIS A 161 3.35 5.20 -15.23
CA HIS A 161 3.12 4.16 -16.24
C HIS A 161 3.14 2.72 -15.67
N PRO A 162 4.12 2.29 -14.84
CA PRO A 162 4.19 0.92 -14.35
C PRO A 162 3.06 0.58 -13.38
N PRO A 163 2.60 -0.69 -13.29
CA PRO A 163 1.69 -1.13 -12.23
C PRO A 163 2.35 -0.97 -10.85
N PHE A 164 1.55 -0.79 -9.80
CA PHE A 164 2.06 -0.56 -8.44
C PHE A 164 2.83 -1.76 -7.86
N SER A 165 2.61 -2.96 -8.40
CA SER A 165 3.36 -4.18 -8.06
C SER A 165 4.77 -4.25 -8.65
N PHE A 166 5.16 -3.26 -9.47
CA PHE A 166 6.47 -3.17 -10.11
C PHE A 166 7.32 -2.05 -9.50
N ASP A 167 8.60 -2.31 -9.26
CA ASP A 167 9.52 -1.41 -8.55
C ASP A 167 9.65 -0.02 -9.19
N LEU A 168 9.61 0.08 -10.51
CA LEU A 168 9.64 1.38 -11.20
C LEU A 168 8.47 2.31 -10.85
N SER A 169 7.35 1.78 -10.33
CA SER A 169 6.23 2.62 -9.86
C SER A 169 6.63 3.52 -8.70
N VAL A 170 7.60 3.09 -7.90
CA VAL A 170 8.14 3.82 -6.74
C VAL A 170 8.71 5.16 -7.16
N MET A 171 9.35 5.23 -8.35
CA MET A 171 10.00 6.45 -8.88
C MET A 171 9.00 7.55 -9.27
N SER A 172 7.75 7.21 -9.51
CA SER A 172 6.70 8.19 -9.82
C SER A 172 5.74 8.41 -8.65
N LEU A 173 5.35 7.35 -7.96
CA LEU A 173 4.33 7.40 -6.93
C LEU A 173 4.76 8.21 -5.71
N TRP A 174 5.82 7.78 -5.02
CA TRP A 174 6.22 8.39 -3.75
C TRP A 174 6.81 9.79 -3.91
N PRO A 175 7.66 10.08 -4.93
CA PRO A 175 8.09 11.46 -5.17
C PRO A 175 6.93 12.42 -5.45
N SER A 176 5.89 11.98 -6.18
CA SER A 176 4.71 12.82 -6.47
C SER A 176 3.86 13.15 -5.24
N LEU A 177 3.96 12.35 -4.18
CA LEU A 177 3.29 12.61 -2.91
C LEU A 177 4.17 13.35 -1.90
N TYR A 178 5.49 13.28 -2.10
CA TYR A 178 6.48 13.91 -1.21
C TYR A 178 6.75 15.38 -1.57
N MET A 179 6.71 15.73 -2.87
CA MET A 179 6.97 17.08 -3.41
C MET A 179 5.69 17.92 -3.47
#